data_2856018a25d27451b6a74ed30cfd64ee
#
_entry.id   2856018a25d27451b6a74ed30cfd64ee
#
_cell.length_a   1.000
_cell.length_b   1.000
_cell.length_c   1.000
_cell.angle_alpha   90.00
_cell.angle_beta   90.00
_cell.angle_gamma   90.00
#
_symmetry.space_group_name_H-M   'P 1'
#
loop_
_entity.id
_entity.type
_entity.pdbx_description
1 polymer ?
#
loop_
_entity_poly.entity_id
_entity_poly.type
_entity_poly.pdbx_seq_one_letter_code
_entity_poly.pdbx_strand_id
1 'polypeptide(L)'
;MSGHAYLVASRQGLYCATRGACRKLVDGAFFGIACVGGDVFAFRHDPRAGEAPELGGRIVHYGWQGEELRDCGVVADGLDHNCHQLDHFDDAFFLVDTLNQQILEYRSDWTPVGAHRILPPAPRGGPGHAHMNSIAGTADTVWVMLHNKDRAKRSEIVEMDRAFRQRSRTELPCSGCHDIVPLPDGRLLACLSPLGEIAFVPGETHKIDGLWTRGLVVSAEEIVVGSSTYGKRVARTLLPGFLTFLDPGDYRRLARLYLPAAPTQIRRVDRELAES
;
A
#
# COMPACT_ATOMS: atom_id res chain seq x y z
N MET A 1 -22.54 -3.93 17.42
CA MET A 1 -21.58 -4.65 16.56
C MET A 1 -20.38 -3.73 16.38
N SER A 2 -19.30 -3.95 17.13
CA SER A 2 -18.03 -3.21 16.98
C SER A 2 -17.36 -3.70 15.69
N GLY A 3 -17.67 -3.05 14.60
CA GLY A 3 -17.03 -3.35 13.31
C GLY A 3 -15.66 -2.70 13.25
N HIS A 4 -14.66 -3.43 12.71
CA HIS A 4 -13.35 -2.87 12.44
C HIS A 4 -13.45 -1.67 11.49
N ALA A 5 -12.57 -0.68 11.70
CA ALA A 5 -12.39 0.45 10.80
C ALA A 5 -11.11 0.27 9.98
N TYR A 6 -11.14 0.82 8.77
CA TYR A 6 -10.05 0.78 7.82
C TYR A 6 -9.71 2.18 7.35
N LEU A 7 -8.45 2.53 7.40
CA LEU A 7 -7.93 3.73 6.75
C LEU A 7 -7.57 3.38 5.31
N VAL A 8 -8.09 4.18 4.38
CA VAL A 8 -7.91 3.99 2.94
C VAL A 8 -7.23 5.21 2.35
N ALA A 9 -6.03 5.02 1.82
CA ALA A 9 -5.35 6.03 1.02
C ALA A 9 -5.90 6.03 -0.41
N SER A 10 -6.01 7.22 -0.99
CA SER A 10 -6.38 7.42 -2.39
C SER A 10 -5.76 8.71 -2.94
N ARG A 11 -5.86 8.92 -4.23
CA ARG A 11 -5.44 10.18 -4.86
C ARG A 11 -6.37 11.37 -4.59
N GLN A 12 -7.48 11.16 -3.87
CA GLN A 12 -8.45 12.20 -3.53
C GLN A 12 -8.54 12.42 -2.01
N GLY A 13 -7.81 11.67 -1.21
CA GLY A 13 -7.85 11.82 0.24
C GLY A 13 -7.55 10.56 1.01
N LEU A 14 -7.55 10.70 2.33
CA LEU A 14 -7.64 9.61 3.29
C LEU A 14 -9.11 9.42 3.67
N TYR A 15 -9.54 8.18 3.76
CA TYR A 15 -10.90 7.81 4.12
C TYR A 15 -10.90 6.82 5.28
N CYS A 16 -11.84 7.00 6.20
CA CYS A 16 -12.19 5.96 7.16
C CYS A 16 -13.36 5.15 6.61
N ALA A 17 -13.24 3.84 6.60
CA ALA A 17 -14.26 2.94 6.06
C ALA A 17 -14.57 1.81 7.04
N THR A 18 -15.82 1.40 7.08
CA THR A 18 -16.33 0.18 7.74
C THR A 18 -17.07 -0.64 6.70
N ARG A 19 -17.62 -1.80 7.07
CA ARG A 19 -18.48 -2.58 6.14
C ARG A 19 -19.69 -1.81 5.60
N GLY A 20 -20.16 -0.78 6.31
CA GLY A 20 -21.42 -0.07 6.00
C GLY A 20 -21.26 1.41 5.62
N ALA A 21 -20.10 2.02 5.86
CA ALA A 21 -19.93 3.46 5.68
C ALA A 21 -18.51 3.82 5.25
N CYS A 22 -18.39 4.94 4.53
CA CYS A 22 -17.11 5.55 4.17
C CYS A 22 -17.20 7.06 4.40
N ARG A 23 -16.21 7.61 5.09
CA ARG A 23 -16.09 9.04 5.34
C ARG A 23 -14.68 9.53 4.96
N LYS A 24 -14.62 10.66 4.25
CA LYS A 24 -13.35 11.33 3.97
C LYS A 24 -12.87 12.01 5.26
N LEU A 25 -11.59 11.84 5.57
CA LEU A 25 -10.91 12.46 6.72
C LEU A 25 -10.04 13.63 6.30
N VAL A 26 -9.25 13.46 5.23
CA VAL A 26 -8.25 14.43 4.78
C VAL A 26 -8.27 14.52 3.27
N ASP A 27 -8.20 15.73 2.72
CA ASP A 27 -8.00 15.97 1.29
C ASP A 27 -6.53 15.85 0.88
N GLY A 28 -6.28 15.36 -0.32
CA GLY A 28 -4.93 15.25 -0.87
C GLY A 28 -4.69 14.00 -1.70
N ALA A 29 -3.52 13.91 -2.31
CA ALA A 29 -3.12 12.73 -3.09
C ALA A 29 -2.20 11.85 -2.25
N PHE A 30 -2.74 10.75 -1.72
CA PHE A 30 -2.04 9.80 -0.86
C PHE A 30 -1.80 8.48 -1.59
N PHE A 31 -0.64 7.85 -1.32
CA PHE A 31 -0.25 6.59 -1.95
C PHE A 31 0.05 5.49 -0.95
N GLY A 32 0.78 5.81 0.11
CA GLY A 32 1.18 4.89 1.15
C GLY A 32 0.72 5.38 2.52
N ILE A 33 0.35 4.44 3.40
CA ILE A 33 -0.02 4.71 4.79
C ILE A 33 0.54 3.64 5.73
N ALA A 34 0.99 4.06 6.90
CA ALA A 34 1.31 3.19 8.03
C ALA A 34 0.56 3.67 9.26
N CYS A 35 0.05 2.73 10.06
CA CYS A 35 -0.63 3.01 11.32
C CYS A 35 0.19 2.37 12.45
N VAL A 36 0.60 3.16 13.44
CA VAL A 36 1.47 2.72 14.53
C VAL A 36 1.00 3.35 15.83
N GLY A 37 0.57 2.55 16.81
CA GLY A 37 0.25 3.00 18.16
C GLY A 37 -0.79 4.13 18.25
N GLY A 38 -1.71 4.22 17.30
CA GLY A 38 -2.70 5.31 17.23
C GLY A 38 -2.29 6.49 16.34
N ASP A 39 -1.05 6.52 15.86
CA ASP A 39 -0.59 7.50 14.89
C ASP A 39 -0.75 6.99 13.45
N VAL A 40 -0.96 7.90 12.53
CA VAL A 40 -1.06 7.64 11.08
C VAL A 40 0.03 8.41 10.36
N PHE A 41 0.83 7.70 9.61
CA PHE A 41 1.84 8.29 8.73
C PHE A 41 1.43 8.03 7.28
N ALA A 42 1.34 9.09 6.49
CA ALA A 42 0.86 8.99 5.11
C ALA A 42 1.80 9.65 4.12
N PHE A 43 2.21 8.91 3.11
CA PHE A 43 2.96 9.47 1.98
C PHE A 43 1.99 10.26 1.10
N ARG A 44 2.24 11.56 1.01
CA ARG A 44 1.45 12.53 0.25
C ARG A 44 2.28 13.13 -0.88
N HIS A 45 1.71 13.19 -2.08
CA HIS A 45 2.23 13.97 -3.18
C HIS A 45 1.55 15.36 -3.18
N ASP A 46 2.28 16.38 -2.82
CA ASP A 46 1.79 17.74 -2.65
C ASP A 46 2.93 18.75 -2.89
N PRO A 47 3.30 18.99 -4.16
CA PRO A 47 4.36 19.92 -4.49
C PRO A 47 3.97 21.34 -4.07
N ARG A 48 4.85 22.01 -3.31
CA ARG A 48 4.67 23.41 -2.94
C ARG A 48 5.00 24.32 -4.10
N ALA A 49 4.49 25.55 -4.06
CA ALA A 49 4.83 26.55 -5.05
C ALA A 49 6.36 26.77 -5.10
N GLY A 50 6.95 26.63 -6.27
CA GLY A 50 8.39 26.77 -6.48
C GLY A 50 9.22 25.49 -6.30
N GLU A 51 8.62 24.38 -5.83
CA GLU A 51 9.28 23.08 -5.80
C GLU A 51 9.25 22.42 -7.19
N ALA A 52 10.29 21.65 -7.50
CA ALA A 52 10.25 20.74 -8.62
C ALA A 52 9.16 19.69 -8.36
N PRO A 53 8.15 19.54 -9.27
CA PRO A 53 7.00 18.66 -9.02
C PRO A 53 7.40 17.21 -8.69
N GLU A 54 8.54 16.76 -9.21
CA GLU A 54 9.08 15.42 -8.96
C GLU A 54 9.57 15.21 -7.52
N LEU A 55 9.88 16.27 -6.79
CA LEU A 55 10.34 16.25 -5.38
C LEU A 55 9.22 16.67 -4.41
N GLY A 56 7.97 16.73 -4.85
CA GLY A 56 6.82 17.10 -4.03
C GLY A 56 6.28 15.98 -3.14
N GLY A 57 7.00 14.88 -2.97
CA GLY A 57 6.63 13.81 -2.06
C GLY A 57 7.03 14.11 -0.63
N ARG A 58 6.12 13.83 0.32
CA ARG A 58 6.38 13.98 1.76
C ARG A 58 5.60 12.97 2.58
N ILE A 59 6.08 12.69 3.79
CA ILE A 59 5.35 11.89 4.77
C ILE A 59 4.79 12.85 5.81
N VAL A 60 3.48 12.80 6.00
CA VAL A 60 2.75 13.62 6.97
C VAL A 60 2.31 12.72 8.11
N HIS A 61 2.52 13.19 9.33
CA HIS A 61 2.04 12.57 10.56
C HIS A 61 0.66 13.12 10.89
N TYR A 62 -0.28 12.24 11.19
CA TYR A 62 -1.61 12.55 11.71
C TYR A 62 -1.85 11.80 13.02
N GLY A 63 -2.40 12.49 14.01
CA GLY A 63 -2.93 11.90 15.24
C GLY A 63 -4.45 11.80 15.17
N TRP A 64 -5.05 10.78 15.79
CA TRP A 64 -6.49 10.69 15.94
C TRP A 64 -6.98 11.68 17.00
N GLN A 65 -8.06 12.40 16.69
CA GLN A 65 -8.80 13.25 17.62
C GLN A 65 -10.29 12.89 17.52
N GLY A 66 -10.73 11.99 18.39
CA GLY A 66 -12.02 11.35 18.24
C GLY A 66 -12.12 10.61 16.91
N GLU A 67 -13.06 10.98 16.05
CA GLU A 67 -13.23 10.36 14.73
C GLU A 67 -12.42 11.05 13.60
N GLU A 68 -11.70 12.12 13.87
CA GLU A 68 -10.97 12.92 12.88
C GLU A 68 -9.47 12.70 12.94
N LEU A 69 -8.78 12.99 11.84
CA LEU A 69 -7.33 13.06 11.78
C LEU A 69 -6.86 14.51 11.88
N ARG A 70 -6.05 14.79 12.89
CA ARG A 70 -5.38 16.08 13.06
C ARG A 70 -4.00 16.00 12.42
N ASP A 71 -3.66 16.98 11.58
CA ASP A 71 -2.32 17.15 11.04
C ASP A 71 -1.33 17.54 12.17
N CYS A 72 -0.32 16.71 12.38
CA CYS A 72 0.74 16.90 13.37
C CYS A 72 2.05 17.38 12.73
N GLY A 73 2.10 17.48 11.40
CA GLY A 73 3.23 18.03 10.66
C GLY A 73 3.90 17.04 9.71
N VAL A 74 4.88 17.54 8.99
CA VAL A 74 5.70 16.75 8.04
C VAL A 74 6.88 16.13 8.79
N VAL A 75 7.05 14.82 8.63
CA VAL A 75 8.15 14.05 9.26
C VAL A 75 9.27 13.69 8.28
N ALA A 76 8.98 13.64 6.98
CA ALA A 76 9.98 13.50 5.92
C ALA A 76 9.53 14.28 4.68
N ASP A 77 10.44 14.98 4.02
CA ASP A 77 10.17 15.90 2.90
C ASP A 77 11.18 15.71 1.76
N GLY A 78 10.91 16.32 0.59
CA GLY A 78 11.81 16.27 -0.56
C GLY A 78 11.91 14.88 -1.20
N LEU A 79 10.90 14.04 -1.04
CA LEU A 79 10.84 12.68 -1.58
C LEU A 79 10.35 12.68 -3.04
N ASP A 80 10.76 11.67 -3.81
CA ASP A 80 10.22 11.50 -5.16
C ASP A 80 8.70 11.28 -5.13
N HIS A 81 7.97 11.99 -6.00
CA HIS A 81 6.52 11.92 -6.07
C HIS A 81 5.96 10.55 -6.53
N ASN A 82 6.82 9.66 -7.04
CA ASN A 82 6.43 8.32 -7.43
C ASN A 82 6.70 7.26 -6.34
N CYS A 83 7.06 7.67 -5.13
CA CYS A 83 7.03 6.73 -4.01
C CYS A 83 5.63 6.12 -3.87
N HIS A 84 5.57 4.84 -3.48
CA HIS A 84 4.32 4.10 -3.40
C HIS A 84 3.97 3.73 -1.97
N GLN A 85 4.09 2.47 -1.62
CA GLN A 85 3.67 1.96 -0.32
C GLN A 85 4.61 2.44 0.79
N LEU A 86 4.01 2.85 1.90
CA LEU A 86 4.65 3.04 3.19
C LEU A 86 4.23 1.89 4.11
N ASP A 87 5.18 1.29 4.80
CA ASP A 87 4.92 0.24 5.77
C ASP A 87 5.76 0.43 7.03
N HIS A 88 5.34 -0.21 8.13
CA HIS A 88 6.06 -0.23 9.40
C HIS A 88 6.12 -1.66 9.92
N PHE A 89 7.33 -2.16 10.14
CA PHE A 89 7.60 -3.45 10.76
C PHE A 89 8.99 -3.41 11.42
N ASP A 90 9.19 -4.23 12.45
CA ASP A 90 10.47 -4.32 13.17
C ASP A 90 10.99 -2.93 13.62
N ASP A 91 10.09 -2.13 14.23
CA ASP A 91 10.34 -0.78 14.75
C ASP A 91 10.95 0.22 13.76
N ALA A 92 10.75 0.02 12.46
CA ALA A 92 11.21 0.91 11.41
C ALA A 92 10.15 1.16 10.33
N PHE A 93 10.22 2.34 9.70
CA PHE A 93 9.39 2.68 8.55
C PHE A 93 10.14 2.42 7.25
N PHE A 94 9.42 1.91 6.26
CA PHE A 94 9.93 1.59 4.94
C PHE A 94 9.06 2.21 3.85
N LEU A 95 9.66 3.03 3.00
CA LEU A 95 9.01 3.66 1.87
C LEU A 95 9.56 3.11 0.55
N VAL A 96 8.67 2.66 -0.32
CA VAL A 96 9.04 2.18 -1.66
C VAL A 96 9.30 3.38 -2.57
N ASP A 97 10.56 3.66 -2.85
CA ASP A 97 10.99 4.65 -3.85
C ASP A 97 11.03 3.97 -5.22
N THR A 98 9.90 4.02 -5.89
CA THR A 98 9.67 3.33 -7.17
C THR A 98 10.58 3.80 -8.28
N LEU A 99 10.84 5.11 -8.37
CA LEU A 99 11.66 5.68 -9.43
C LEU A 99 13.11 5.22 -9.34
N ASN A 100 13.68 5.27 -8.13
CA ASN A 100 15.06 4.94 -7.89
C ASN A 100 15.31 3.44 -7.65
N GLN A 101 14.22 2.63 -7.65
CA GLN A 101 14.27 1.18 -7.43
C GLN A 101 14.95 0.80 -6.11
N GLN A 102 14.60 1.51 -5.04
CA GLN A 102 15.14 1.35 -3.70
C GLN A 102 14.06 1.41 -2.64
N ILE A 103 14.40 0.99 -1.43
CA ILE A 103 13.59 1.16 -0.24
C ILE A 103 14.28 2.17 0.66
N LEU A 104 13.58 3.21 1.05
CA LEU A 104 14.03 4.16 2.05
C LEU A 104 13.64 3.65 3.42
N GLU A 105 14.60 3.61 4.35
CA GLU A 105 14.42 3.15 5.72
C GLU A 105 14.58 4.31 6.70
N TYR A 106 13.66 4.40 7.65
CA TYR A 106 13.66 5.39 8.74
C TYR A 106 13.44 4.67 10.07
N ARG A 107 14.06 5.18 11.12
CA ARG A 107 13.75 4.78 12.50
C ARG A 107 12.34 5.24 12.89
N SER A 108 11.84 4.78 14.03
CA SER A 108 10.53 5.19 14.56
C SER A 108 10.41 6.71 14.83
N ASP A 109 11.52 7.39 15.04
CA ASP A 109 11.61 8.85 15.19
C ASP A 109 11.79 9.61 13.86
N TRP A 110 11.69 8.92 12.73
CA TRP A 110 11.89 9.43 11.37
C TRP A 110 13.32 9.82 11.02
N THR A 111 14.30 9.48 11.86
CA THR A 111 15.72 9.60 11.49
C THR A 111 16.03 8.68 10.31
N PRO A 112 16.54 9.18 9.18
CA PRO A 112 16.93 8.35 8.05
C PRO A 112 18.02 7.35 8.44
N VAL A 113 17.80 6.06 8.10
CA VAL A 113 18.80 5.00 8.26
C VAL A 113 19.59 4.84 6.96
N GLY A 114 18.90 4.79 5.82
CA GLY A 114 19.53 4.63 4.53
C GLY A 114 18.56 4.32 3.40
N ALA A 115 19.15 4.00 2.25
CA ALA A 115 18.43 3.56 1.06
C ALA A 115 18.98 2.21 0.60
N HIS A 116 18.11 1.21 0.57
CA HIS A 116 18.44 -0.15 0.15
C HIS A 116 18.08 -0.34 -1.32
N ARG A 117 19.10 -0.40 -2.16
CA ARG A 117 18.90 -0.57 -3.60
C ARG A 117 18.58 -2.01 -3.93
N ILE A 118 17.38 -2.24 -4.48
CA ILE A 118 16.88 -3.58 -4.81
C ILE A 118 17.28 -3.97 -6.23
N LEU A 119 17.26 -3.01 -7.15
CA LEU A 119 17.64 -3.19 -8.55
C LEU A 119 18.55 -2.05 -9.01
N PRO A 120 19.35 -2.26 -10.06
CA PRO A 120 20.12 -1.17 -10.66
C PRO A 120 19.24 0.00 -11.07
N PRO A 121 19.73 1.24 -11.05
CA PRO A 121 19.00 2.39 -11.56
C PRO A 121 18.60 2.17 -13.00
N ALA A 122 17.35 2.54 -13.34
CA ALA A 122 16.87 2.49 -14.70
C ALA A 122 15.94 3.68 -14.97
N PRO A 123 15.93 4.26 -16.20
CA PRO A 123 14.99 5.29 -16.56
C PRO A 123 13.56 4.76 -16.40
N ARG A 124 12.67 5.62 -15.89
CA ARG A 124 11.25 5.28 -15.74
C ARG A 124 10.65 4.80 -17.06
N GLY A 125 9.99 3.63 -17.02
CA GLY A 125 9.40 2.99 -18.22
C GLY A 125 10.44 2.45 -19.20
N GLY A 126 11.73 2.57 -18.87
CA GLY A 126 12.82 2.03 -19.69
C GLY A 126 13.14 0.56 -19.40
N PRO A 127 14.00 -0.04 -20.24
CA PRO A 127 14.49 -1.39 -20.00
C PRO A 127 15.16 -1.47 -18.61
N GLY A 128 14.74 -2.40 -17.78
CA GLY A 128 15.27 -2.53 -16.42
C GLY A 128 14.47 -1.86 -15.31
N HIS A 129 13.54 -0.93 -15.60
CA HIS A 129 12.68 -0.35 -14.60
C HIS A 129 11.54 -1.31 -14.22
N ALA A 130 11.62 -1.89 -13.03
CA ALA A 130 10.66 -2.90 -12.56
C ALA A 130 9.38 -2.31 -11.96
N HIS A 131 9.36 -1.00 -11.69
CA HIS A 131 8.24 -0.31 -11.05
C HIS A 131 7.88 -1.00 -9.72
N MET A 132 8.83 -1.03 -8.78
CA MET A 132 8.56 -1.53 -7.43
C MET A 132 7.40 -0.75 -6.80
N ASN A 133 6.47 -1.44 -6.15
CA ASN A 133 5.27 -0.77 -5.65
C ASN A 133 4.81 -1.21 -4.26
N SER A 134 5.29 -2.32 -3.74
CA SER A 134 4.85 -2.83 -2.45
C SER A 134 6.01 -3.44 -1.67
N ILE A 135 5.92 -3.32 -0.35
CA ILE A 135 6.84 -3.91 0.62
C ILE A 135 6.03 -4.50 1.77
N ALA A 136 6.51 -5.59 2.34
CA ALA A 136 6.05 -6.12 3.60
C ALA A 136 7.22 -6.78 4.32
N GLY A 137 7.16 -6.92 5.63
CA GLY A 137 8.24 -7.54 6.37
C GLY A 137 7.82 -8.12 7.72
N THR A 138 8.72 -8.93 8.23
CA THR A 138 8.76 -9.43 9.61
C THR A 138 10.12 -9.07 10.21
N ALA A 139 10.39 -9.51 11.44
CA ALA A 139 11.70 -9.31 12.07
C ALA A 139 12.88 -9.89 11.24
N ASP A 140 12.66 -10.97 10.47
CA ASP A 140 13.73 -11.70 9.77
C ASP A 140 13.71 -11.59 8.25
N THR A 141 12.58 -11.20 7.67
CA THR A 141 12.35 -11.29 6.23
C THR A 141 11.64 -10.05 5.70
N VAL A 142 12.08 -9.61 4.52
CA VAL A 142 11.47 -8.52 3.76
C VAL A 142 11.03 -9.04 2.40
N TRP A 143 9.84 -8.70 1.95
CA TRP A 143 9.33 -8.99 0.62
C TRP A 143 9.05 -7.69 -0.14
N VAL A 144 9.49 -7.64 -1.39
CA VAL A 144 9.27 -6.49 -2.30
C VAL A 144 8.60 -6.97 -3.57
N MET A 145 7.52 -6.28 -3.98
CA MET A 145 6.83 -6.54 -5.24
C MET A 145 7.48 -5.78 -6.38
N LEU A 146 7.94 -6.50 -7.39
CA LEU A 146 8.32 -5.98 -8.70
C LEU A 146 7.10 -6.07 -9.62
N HIS A 147 6.50 -4.94 -9.93
CA HIS A 147 5.29 -4.86 -10.74
C HIS A 147 5.51 -5.30 -12.21
N ASN A 148 6.68 -5.00 -12.77
CA ASN A 148 7.20 -5.45 -14.07
C ASN A 148 6.32 -5.16 -15.31
N LYS A 149 5.21 -4.43 -15.19
CA LYS A 149 4.31 -4.16 -16.31
C LYS A 149 5.02 -3.45 -17.48
N ASP A 150 5.85 -2.47 -17.16
CA ASP A 150 6.59 -1.68 -18.13
C ASP A 150 7.70 -2.49 -18.83
N ARG A 151 8.07 -3.65 -18.26
CA ARG A 151 9.07 -4.58 -18.81
C ARG A 151 8.45 -5.68 -19.67
N ALA A 152 7.13 -5.70 -19.86
CA ALA A 152 6.40 -6.81 -20.48
C ALA A 152 6.73 -8.17 -19.84
N LYS A 153 7.00 -8.18 -18.52
CA LYS A 153 7.38 -9.33 -17.72
C LYS A 153 6.35 -9.54 -16.63
N ARG A 154 6.14 -10.77 -16.18
CA ARG A 154 5.29 -11.08 -15.02
C ARG A 154 5.83 -10.41 -13.77
N SER A 155 4.94 -10.06 -12.85
CA SER A 155 5.33 -9.54 -11.54
C SER A 155 6.10 -10.60 -10.75
N GLU A 156 7.01 -10.13 -9.90
CA GLU A 156 7.81 -11.00 -9.04
C GLU A 156 7.75 -10.51 -7.60
N ILE A 157 7.70 -11.42 -6.64
CA ILE A 157 7.98 -11.12 -5.23
C ILE A 157 9.42 -11.51 -4.98
N VAL A 158 10.22 -10.55 -4.53
CA VAL A 158 11.61 -10.76 -4.11
C VAL A 158 11.62 -10.90 -2.60
N GLU A 159 12.08 -12.05 -2.12
CA GLU A 159 12.33 -12.30 -0.70
C GLU A 159 13.77 -11.95 -0.35
N MET A 160 13.98 -11.26 0.76
CA MET A 160 15.27 -10.79 1.23
C MET A 160 15.40 -10.99 2.75
N ASP A 161 16.63 -10.99 3.24
CA ASP A 161 16.90 -10.83 4.67
C ASP A 161 16.78 -9.34 5.11
N ARG A 162 16.93 -9.09 6.41
CA ARG A 162 16.88 -7.72 6.97
C ARG A 162 18.06 -6.82 6.52
N ALA A 163 19.11 -7.38 5.95
CA ALA A 163 20.18 -6.63 5.30
C ALA A 163 19.89 -6.39 3.80
N PHE A 164 18.67 -6.65 3.34
CA PHE A 164 18.21 -6.54 1.95
C PHE A 164 19.04 -7.39 0.96
N ARG A 165 19.60 -8.51 1.42
CA ARG A 165 20.25 -9.50 0.54
C ARG A 165 19.18 -10.46 0.05
N GLN A 166 19.08 -10.59 -1.28
CA GLN A 166 18.08 -11.45 -1.91
C GLN A 166 18.29 -12.92 -1.52
N ARG A 167 17.22 -13.58 -1.10
CA ARG A 167 17.13 -15.03 -0.81
C ARG A 167 16.46 -15.78 -1.94
N SER A 168 15.31 -15.30 -2.39
CA SER A 168 14.51 -15.96 -3.42
C SER A 168 13.77 -14.97 -4.31
N ARG A 169 13.19 -15.48 -5.42
CA ARG A 169 12.20 -14.78 -6.25
C ARG A 169 11.08 -15.73 -6.61
N THR A 170 9.86 -15.26 -6.53
CA THR A 170 8.66 -15.97 -6.96
C THR A 170 7.95 -15.20 -8.04
N GLU A 171 7.78 -15.78 -9.23
CA GLU A 171 7.03 -15.19 -10.33
C GLU A 171 5.52 -15.37 -10.07
N LEU A 172 4.73 -14.31 -10.34
CA LEU A 172 3.28 -14.32 -10.23
C LEU A 172 2.62 -14.58 -11.59
N PRO A 173 1.34 -15.00 -11.63
CA PRO A 173 0.64 -15.35 -12.89
C PRO A 173 0.53 -14.22 -13.91
N CYS A 174 0.61 -12.96 -13.49
CA CYS A 174 0.47 -11.79 -14.37
C CYS A 174 1.46 -10.68 -14.03
N SER A 175 1.56 -9.67 -14.91
CA SER A 175 2.26 -8.41 -14.62
C SER A 175 1.31 -7.42 -13.96
N GLY A 176 1.84 -6.43 -13.25
CA GLY A 176 1.03 -5.36 -12.70
C GLY A 176 0.37 -5.69 -11.35
N CYS A 177 0.93 -6.64 -10.60
CA CYS A 177 0.46 -7.00 -9.26
C CYS A 177 0.80 -5.92 -8.22
N HIS A 178 0.03 -5.88 -7.14
CA HIS A 178 0.19 -4.97 -6.01
C HIS A 178 0.02 -5.70 -4.69
N ASP A 179 0.44 -5.05 -3.63
CA ASP A 179 0.30 -5.46 -2.24
C ASP A 179 0.84 -6.86 -1.93
N ILE A 180 1.42 -6.97 -0.76
CA ILE A 180 1.92 -8.23 -0.18
C ILE A 180 1.53 -8.20 1.29
N VAL A 181 0.92 -9.27 1.78
CA VAL A 181 0.63 -9.46 3.20
C VAL A 181 1.17 -10.82 3.62
N PRO A 182 2.15 -10.88 4.54
CA PRO A 182 2.60 -12.13 5.13
C PRO A 182 1.48 -12.73 5.99
N LEU A 183 1.29 -14.04 5.86
CA LEU A 183 0.30 -14.80 6.61
C LEU A 183 0.97 -15.60 7.74
N PRO A 184 0.23 -15.92 8.82
CA PRO A 184 0.77 -16.69 9.95
C PRO A 184 1.26 -18.09 9.57
N ASP A 185 0.76 -18.67 8.49
CA ASP A 185 1.14 -19.99 7.98
C ASP A 185 2.41 -19.96 7.08
N GLY A 186 3.05 -18.80 6.95
CA GLY A 186 4.26 -18.60 6.15
C GLY A 186 4.02 -18.32 4.68
N ARG A 187 2.77 -18.37 4.20
CA ARG A 187 2.41 -17.93 2.84
C ARG A 187 2.32 -16.41 2.77
N LEU A 188 2.28 -15.90 1.55
CA LEU A 188 1.97 -14.51 1.27
C LEU A 188 0.59 -14.42 0.60
N LEU A 189 -0.13 -13.33 0.85
CA LEU A 189 -1.30 -12.96 0.05
C LEU A 189 -0.96 -11.72 -0.77
N ALA A 190 -1.30 -11.72 -2.07
CA ALA A 190 -1.01 -10.62 -2.99
C ALA A 190 -2.20 -10.32 -3.91
N CYS A 191 -2.32 -9.07 -4.38
CA CYS A 191 -3.30 -8.66 -5.39
C CYS A 191 -2.78 -8.96 -6.80
N LEU A 192 -3.46 -9.84 -7.54
CA LEU A 192 -3.31 -10.02 -8.99
C LEU A 192 -4.17 -8.97 -9.71
N SER A 193 -3.73 -7.73 -9.66
CA SER A 193 -4.56 -6.56 -9.99
C SER A 193 -5.22 -6.63 -11.37
N PRO A 194 -4.53 -6.98 -12.47
CA PRO A 194 -5.18 -7.04 -13.80
C PRO A 194 -6.23 -8.14 -13.92
N LEU A 195 -6.13 -9.16 -13.06
CA LEU A 195 -7.07 -10.28 -13.07
C LEU A 195 -8.27 -10.04 -12.16
N GLY A 196 -8.23 -9.03 -11.28
CA GLY A 196 -9.25 -8.80 -10.25
C GLY A 196 -9.31 -9.95 -9.23
N GLU A 197 -8.15 -10.48 -8.86
CA GLU A 197 -7.97 -11.63 -7.99
C GLU A 197 -7.02 -11.31 -6.83
N ILE A 198 -7.04 -12.16 -5.82
CA ILE A 198 -5.98 -12.30 -4.82
C ILE A 198 -5.33 -13.67 -4.99
N ALA A 199 -4.04 -13.79 -4.67
CA ALA A 199 -3.28 -15.04 -4.76
C ALA A 199 -2.60 -15.36 -3.44
N PHE A 200 -2.72 -16.60 -2.98
CA PHE A 200 -1.83 -17.19 -1.99
C PHE A 200 -0.54 -17.63 -2.66
N VAL A 201 0.58 -17.29 -2.08
CA VAL A 201 1.91 -17.58 -2.67
C VAL A 201 2.77 -18.32 -1.65
N PRO A 202 3.09 -19.60 -1.91
CA PRO A 202 2.54 -20.43 -2.98
C PRO A 202 1.09 -20.84 -2.72
N GLY A 203 0.31 -21.08 -3.78
CA GLY A 203 -1.03 -21.65 -3.66
C GLY A 203 -2.04 -21.17 -4.69
N GLU A 204 -3.31 -21.17 -4.26
CA GLU A 204 -4.49 -20.88 -5.06
C GLU A 204 -4.72 -19.39 -5.29
N THR A 205 -5.61 -19.08 -6.24
CA THR A 205 -6.13 -17.72 -6.48
C THR A 205 -7.64 -17.68 -6.24
N HIS A 206 -8.14 -16.51 -5.82
CA HIS A 206 -9.55 -16.24 -5.63
C HIS A 206 -9.99 -15.01 -6.38
N LYS A 207 -11.06 -15.16 -7.17
CA LYS A 207 -11.67 -14.06 -7.92
C LYS A 207 -12.43 -13.15 -6.97
N ILE A 208 -12.11 -11.84 -7.00
CA ILE A 208 -12.79 -10.81 -6.22
C ILE A 208 -13.90 -10.18 -7.05
N ASP A 209 -13.53 -9.65 -8.21
CA ASP A 209 -14.45 -9.05 -9.19
C ASP A 209 -13.76 -8.89 -10.57
N GLY A 210 -14.38 -8.13 -11.48
CA GLY A 210 -13.80 -7.80 -12.79
C GLY A 210 -12.95 -6.52 -12.78
N LEU A 211 -12.65 -5.97 -11.60
CA LEU A 211 -11.95 -4.71 -11.43
C LEU A 211 -10.47 -4.94 -11.08
N TRP A 212 -9.69 -3.87 -11.13
CA TRP A 212 -8.28 -3.84 -10.76
C TRP A 212 -8.13 -3.86 -9.25
N THR A 213 -7.63 -4.97 -8.65
CA THR A 213 -7.45 -5.08 -7.19
C THR A 213 -6.22 -4.29 -6.72
N ARG A 214 -6.37 -3.52 -5.64
CA ARG A 214 -5.30 -2.77 -4.99
C ARG A 214 -5.69 -2.35 -3.58
N GLY A 215 -4.78 -2.53 -2.61
CA GLY A 215 -5.05 -2.39 -1.20
C GLY A 215 -5.54 -3.71 -0.61
N LEU A 216 -4.81 -4.23 0.38
CA LEU A 216 -5.07 -5.53 0.97
C LEU A 216 -4.81 -5.49 2.47
N VAL A 217 -5.77 -5.99 3.24
CA VAL A 217 -5.64 -6.21 4.68
C VAL A 217 -6.16 -7.60 5.02
N VAL A 218 -5.46 -8.30 5.90
CA VAL A 218 -5.85 -9.61 6.41
C VAL A 218 -5.94 -9.54 7.91
N SER A 219 -7.03 -10.07 8.47
CA SER A 219 -7.22 -10.27 9.90
C SER A 219 -7.85 -11.64 10.15
N ALA A 220 -7.99 -12.01 11.41
CA ALA A 220 -8.69 -13.25 11.78
C ALA A 220 -10.19 -13.21 11.42
N GLU A 221 -10.78 -12.01 11.33
CA GLU A 221 -12.22 -11.82 11.14
C GLU A 221 -12.61 -11.58 9.68
N GLU A 222 -11.68 -10.99 8.89
CA GLU A 222 -11.97 -10.69 7.49
C GLU A 222 -10.71 -10.37 6.67
N ILE A 223 -10.82 -10.59 5.36
CA ILE A 223 -9.89 -10.08 4.36
C ILE A 223 -10.57 -8.90 3.66
N VAL A 224 -9.89 -7.76 3.57
CA VAL A 224 -10.39 -6.58 2.89
C VAL A 224 -9.55 -6.30 1.66
N VAL A 225 -10.21 -6.29 0.50
CA VAL A 225 -9.59 -6.05 -0.81
C VAL A 225 -10.15 -4.79 -1.43
N GLY A 226 -9.28 -3.86 -1.72
CA GLY A 226 -9.63 -2.68 -2.51
C GLY A 226 -9.66 -3.00 -4.01
N SER A 227 -10.57 -2.38 -4.73
CA SER A 227 -10.62 -2.50 -6.19
C SER A 227 -11.10 -1.21 -6.87
N SER A 228 -10.75 -1.03 -8.14
CA SER A 228 -11.20 0.11 -8.95
C SER A 228 -11.20 -0.22 -10.43
N THR A 229 -11.95 0.57 -11.21
CA THR A 229 -11.87 0.47 -12.67
C THR A 229 -10.46 0.83 -13.15
N TYR A 230 -9.90 0.02 -14.03
CA TYR A 230 -8.65 0.37 -14.70
C TYR A 230 -8.91 1.49 -15.71
N GLY A 231 -8.20 2.60 -15.56
CA GLY A 231 -8.34 3.76 -16.43
C GLY A 231 -7.01 4.36 -16.87
N LYS A 232 -7.03 5.23 -17.88
CA LYS A 232 -5.86 6.03 -18.26
C LYS A 232 -5.38 6.85 -17.05
N ARG A 233 -4.07 7.08 -16.94
CA ARG A 233 -3.43 7.70 -15.75
C ARG A 233 -4.12 9.00 -15.28
N VAL A 234 -4.52 9.86 -16.23
CA VAL A 234 -5.20 11.14 -15.95
C VAL A 234 -6.61 10.91 -15.37
N ALA A 235 -7.34 9.90 -15.84
CA ALA A 235 -8.69 9.59 -15.39
C ALA A 235 -8.73 8.85 -14.04
N ARG A 236 -7.65 8.19 -13.63
CA ARG A 236 -7.62 7.37 -12.40
C ARG A 236 -7.95 8.17 -11.14
N THR A 237 -7.63 9.46 -11.11
CA THR A 237 -7.95 10.33 -9.97
C THR A 237 -9.45 10.51 -9.79
N LEU A 238 -10.22 10.38 -10.86
CA LEU A 238 -11.69 10.58 -10.84
C LEU A 238 -12.47 9.26 -10.76
N LEU A 239 -11.79 8.11 -10.81
CA LEU A 239 -12.46 6.82 -10.79
C LEU A 239 -12.83 6.42 -9.36
N PRO A 240 -14.05 5.93 -9.16
CA PRO A 240 -14.47 5.35 -7.90
C PRO A 240 -13.76 4.01 -7.65
N GLY A 241 -13.80 3.58 -6.40
CA GLY A 241 -13.32 2.28 -5.97
C GLY A 241 -14.35 1.54 -5.14
N PHE A 242 -13.91 0.38 -4.66
CA PHE A 242 -14.70 -0.45 -3.76
C PHE A 242 -13.78 -1.09 -2.71
N LEU A 243 -14.33 -1.37 -1.54
CA LEU A 243 -13.80 -2.36 -0.62
C LEU A 243 -14.68 -3.60 -0.66
N THR A 244 -14.07 -4.74 -0.87
CA THR A 244 -14.73 -6.05 -0.78
C THR A 244 -14.25 -6.72 0.49
N PHE A 245 -15.17 -7.07 1.36
CA PHE A 245 -14.94 -7.77 2.62
C PHE A 245 -15.23 -9.24 2.42
N LEU A 246 -14.27 -10.10 2.74
CA LEU A 246 -14.36 -11.55 2.56
C LEU A 246 -14.22 -12.26 3.89
N ASP A 247 -14.90 -13.39 4.03
CA ASP A 247 -14.67 -14.34 5.08
C ASP A 247 -13.29 -14.99 4.92
N PRO A 248 -12.43 -15.04 5.95
CA PRO A 248 -11.09 -15.61 5.81
C PRO A 248 -11.06 -17.13 5.68
N GLY A 249 -12.15 -17.83 6.02
CA GLY A 249 -12.22 -19.29 5.97
C GLY A 249 -12.66 -19.86 4.61
N ASP A 250 -13.61 -19.20 3.95
CA ASP A 250 -14.17 -19.67 2.66
C ASP A 250 -14.11 -18.64 1.53
N TYR A 251 -13.55 -17.46 1.80
CA TYR A 251 -13.41 -16.32 0.89
C TYR A 251 -14.73 -15.80 0.31
N ARG A 252 -15.83 -16.17 0.93
CA ARG A 252 -17.17 -15.68 0.58
C ARG A 252 -17.26 -14.19 0.87
N ARG A 253 -17.85 -13.45 -0.07
CA ARG A 253 -18.08 -12.01 0.10
C ARG A 253 -19.09 -11.73 1.22
N LEU A 254 -18.65 -11.06 2.27
CA LEU A 254 -19.45 -10.60 3.41
C LEU A 254 -20.15 -9.26 3.11
N ALA A 255 -19.41 -8.34 2.47
CA ALA A 255 -19.91 -7.02 2.12
C ALA A 255 -19.14 -6.43 0.94
N ARG A 256 -19.70 -5.39 0.32
CA ARG A 256 -19.02 -4.53 -0.63
C ARG A 256 -19.40 -3.08 -0.37
N LEU A 257 -18.41 -2.22 -0.19
CA LEU A 257 -18.58 -0.80 0.07
C LEU A 257 -18.09 0.00 -1.12
N TYR A 258 -18.89 0.98 -1.56
CA TYR A 258 -18.48 1.97 -2.55
C TYR A 258 -17.52 2.99 -1.93
N LEU A 259 -16.43 3.31 -2.64
CA LEU A 259 -15.49 4.39 -2.32
C LEU A 259 -15.60 5.49 -3.38
N PRO A 260 -15.63 6.78 -2.99
CA PRO A 260 -15.60 7.88 -3.95
C PRO A 260 -14.33 7.93 -4.81
N ALA A 261 -13.26 7.27 -4.38
CA ALA A 261 -11.96 7.27 -5.02
C ALA A 261 -11.33 5.87 -5.07
N ALA A 262 -10.49 5.62 -6.07
CA ALA A 262 -9.73 4.39 -6.20
C ALA A 262 -8.72 4.24 -5.04
N PRO A 263 -8.74 3.13 -4.30
CA PRO A 263 -7.79 2.89 -3.21
C PRO A 263 -6.38 2.72 -3.75
N THR A 264 -5.40 3.21 -3.00
CA THR A 264 -3.96 3.01 -3.26
C THR A 264 -3.31 2.10 -2.23
N GLN A 265 -3.76 2.19 -0.98
CA GLN A 265 -3.37 1.31 0.12
C GLN A 265 -4.47 1.30 1.18
N ILE A 266 -4.57 0.23 1.96
CA ILE A 266 -5.53 0.06 3.06
C ILE A 266 -4.77 -0.39 4.29
N ARG A 267 -5.15 0.13 5.47
CA ARG A 267 -4.68 -0.33 6.78
C ARG A 267 -5.86 -0.48 7.73
N ARG A 268 -5.81 -1.48 8.60
CA ARG A 268 -6.74 -1.61 9.73
C ARG A 268 -6.40 -0.54 10.77
N VAL A 269 -7.45 0.03 11.38
CA VAL A 269 -7.34 0.94 12.51
C VAL A 269 -8.05 0.29 13.70
N ASP A 270 -7.36 0.17 14.81
CA ASP A 270 -7.96 -0.31 16.05
C ASP A 270 -8.77 0.83 16.68
N ARG A 271 -10.09 0.66 16.75
CA ARG A 271 -11.02 1.71 17.21
C ARG A 271 -10.82 2.11 18.68
N GLU A 272 -10.25 1.24 19.50
CA GLU A 272 -9.99 1.56 20.92
C GLU A 272 -9.02 2.76 21.07
N LEU A 273 -8.18 3.02 20.07
CA LEU A 273 -7.27 4.17 20.04
C LEU A 273 -7.96 5.46 19.55
N ALA A 274 -9.11 5.37 18.89
CA ALA A 274 -9.84 6.52 18.36
C ALA A 274 -10.85 7.13 19.36
N GLU A 275 -11.11 6.43 20.49
CA GLU A 275 -12.04 6.85 21.53
C GLU A 275 -11.33 7.44 22.78
N SER A 276 -10.00 7.44 22.82
CA SER A 276 -9.16 8.02 23.88
C SER A 276 -8.68 9.44 23.52
#